data_c4694db5cc4c69b0c2d6759add9c25ea
#
_entry.id   c4694db5cc4c69b0c2d6759add9c25ea
#
_cell.length_a   1.000
_cell.length_b   1.000
_cell.length_c   1.000
_cell.angle_alpha   90.00
_cell.angle_beta   90.00
_cell.angle_gamma   90.00
#
_symmetry.space_group_name_H-M   'P 1'
#
loop_
_entity.id
_entity.type
_entity.pdbx_description
1 polymer ?
#
loop_
_entity_poly.entity_id
_entity_poly.type
_entity_poly.pdbx_seq_one_letter_code
_entity_poly.pdbx_strand_id
1 'polypeptide(L)'
;MAATASDRQTRGVGSLLVITGPPGAGKSTVAQAVAAAAEHSVVIEGDAFFAFLANGRIEPWLAGSDEQNTIVIEAAAAAAGRFALGGYATVYDGVVGPWFLETFAKATGLESLEYVILLPSVERCVKQVAERIGHGFTDEAATRKMHKEFADARIDRRHVLDDPGDSVDSVVDRVSAALGRGDLRYRVRRTD
;
A
#
# COMPACT_ATOMS: atom_id res chain seq x y z
N MET A 1 -22.79 8.16 23.47
CA MET A 1 -23.95 8.39 22.58
C MET A 1 -23.84 7.40 21.43
N ALA A 2 -24.81 6.50 21.27
CA ALA A 2 -24.81 5.56 20.15
C ALA A 2 -25.28 6.30 18.89
N ALA A 3 -24.49 6.26 17.82
CA ALA A 3 -24.87 6.79 16.52
C ALA A 3 -26.14 6.08 16.04
N THR A 4 -27.15 6.85 15.67
CA THR A 4 -28.45 6.32 15.22
C THR A 4 -28.31 5.63 13.86
N ALA A 5 -29.18 4.69 13.55
CA ALA A 5 -29.20 3.95 12.27
C ALA A 5 -29.26 4.89 11.03
N SER A 6 -29.75 6.13 11.21
CA SER A 6 -29.83 7.17 10.17
C SER A 6 -28.44 7.69 9.74
N ASP A 7 -27.45 7.72 10.64
CA ASP A 7 -26.09 8.19 10.31
C ASP A 7 -25.29 7.22 9.41
N ARG A 8 -25.73 5.96 9.34
CA ARG A 8 -25.06 4.95 8.50
C ARG A 8 -25.46 5.03 7.02
N GLN A 9 -26.53 5.71 6.68
CA GLN A 9 -27.12 5.70 5.33
C GLN A 9 -26.59 6.81 4.43
N THR A 10 -25.77 7.74 4.96
CA THR A 10 -25.27 8.90 4.20
C THR A 10 -23.76 8.88 3.93
N ARG A 11 -23.03 7.88 4.41
CA ARG A 11 -21.61 7.73 4.02
C ARG A 11 -21.54 7.18 2.60
N GLY A 12 -21.15 8.02 1.64
CA GLY A 12 -20.78 7.58 0.30
C GLY A 12 -19.66 6.52 0.35
N VAL A 13 -19.38 5.89 -0.78
CA VAL A 13 -18.23 4.98 -0.89
C VAL A 13 -16.97 5.79 -0.58
N GLY A 14 -16.19 5.34 0.40
CA GLY A 14 -14.89 5.91 0.72
C GLY A 14 -13.87 5.64 -0.40
N SER A 15 -12.66 6.11 -0.20
CA SER A 15 -11.53 5.90 -1.11
C SER A 15 -10.57 4.86 -0.57
N LEU A 16 -9.88 4.14 -1.45
CA LEU A 16 -8.75 3.30 -1.12
C LEU A 16 -7.51 3.82 -1.83
N LEU A 17 -6.52 4.25 -1.05
CA LEU A 17 -5.18 4.58 -1.52
C LEU A 17 -4.21 3.47 -1.14
N VAL A 18 -3.55 2.89 -2.11
CA VAL A 18 -2.45 1.92 -1.92
C VAL A 18 -1.13 2.65 -2.03
N ILE A 19 -0.38 2.72 -0.93
CA ILE A 19 0.98 3.23 -0.88
C ILE A 19 1.93 2.04 -0.81
N THR A 20 2.69 1.85 -1.87
CA THR A 20 3.61 0.72 -2.01
C THR A 20 5.02 1.16 -2.41
N GLY A 21 5.93 0.21 -2.49
CA GLY A 21 7.34 0.42 -2.82
C GLY A 21 8.24 -0.53 -2.04
N PRO A 22 9.55 -0.51 -2.28
CA PRO A 22 10.52 -1.39 -1.62
C PRO A 22 10.58 -1.14 -0.11
N PRO A 23 11.17 -2.06 0.67
CA PRO A 23 11.54 -1.81 2.07
C PRO A 23 12.37 -0.53 2.18
N GLY A 24 12.14 0.28 3.21
CA GLY A 24 12.85 1.54 3.40
C GLY A 24 12.36 2.71 2.54
N ALA A 25 11.30 2.57 1.74
CA ALA A 25 10.76 3.66 0.92
C ALA A 25 9.98 4.73 1.71
N GLY A 26 9.70 4.52 3.00
CA GLY A 26 8.96 5.48 3.83
C GLY A 26 7.44 5.34 3.78
N LYS A 27 6.92 4.23 3.26
CA LYS A 27 5.48 3.95 3.07
C LYS A 27 4.65 4.21 4.33
N SER A 28 5.03 3.62 5.45
CA SER A 28 4.26 3.67 6.71
C SER A 28 4.14 5.10 7.24
N THR A 29 5.22 5.87 7.15
CA THR A 29 5.22 7.27 7.59
C THR A 29 4.28 8.12 6.72
N VAL A 30 4.34 7.94 5.39
CA VAL A 30 3.47 8.66 4.45
C VAL A 30 2.02 8.21 4.61
N ALA A 31 1.76 6.90 4.79
CA ALA A 31 0.42 6.37 4.99
C ALA A 31 -0.26 6.96 6.23
N GLN A 32 0.45 7.02 7.35
CA GLN A 32 -0.06 7.62 8.59
C GLN A 32 -0.35 9.11 8.40
N ALA A 33 0.55 9.85 7.77
CA ALA A 33 0.38 11.28 7.55
C ALA A 33 -0.81 11.59 6.61
N VAL A 34 -0.97 10.83 5.51
CA VAL A 34 -2.11 10.97 4.60
C VAL A 34 -3.42 10.62 5.30
N ALA A 35 -3.45 9.54 6.07
CA ALA A 35 -4.65 9.12 6.79
C ALA A 35 -5.07 10.15 7.84
N ALA A 36 -4.12 10.81 8.50
CA ALA A 36 -4.38 11.83 9.52
C ALA A 36 -5.13 13.07 8.99
N ALA A 37 -5.10 13.32 7.67
CA ALA A 37 -5.81 14.43 7.05
C ALA A 37 -7.32 14.20 6.89
N ALA A 38 -7.82 12.97 7.06
CA ALA A 38 -9.23 12.64 6.93
C ALA A 38 -9.91 12.45 8.28
N GLU A 39 -11.15 12.93 8.41
CA GLU A 39 -11.95 12.83 9.65
C GLU A 39 -12.21 11.36 10.07
N HIS A 40 -12.45 10.49 9.08
CA HIS A 40 -12.66 9.06 9.28
C HIS A 40 -11.74 8.29 8.35
N SER A 41 -10.65 7.77 8.88
CA SER A 41 -9.66 7.03 8.12
C SER A 41 -9.29 5.70 8.76
N VAL A 42 -8.72 4.81 7.95
CA VAL A 42 -8.15 3.52 8.37
C VAL A 42 -6.83 3.33 7.66
N VAL A 43 -5.81 2.95 8.40
CA VAL A 43 -4.55 2.47 7.83
C VAL A 43 -4.51 0.95 7.97
N ILE A 44 -4.34 0.25 6.84
CA ILE A 44 -4.17 -1.20 6.78
C ILE A 44 -2.69 -1.49 6.56
N GLU A 45 -2.05 -2.08 7.57
CA GLU A 45 -0.66 -2.52 7.50
C GLU A 45 -0.59 -3.91 6.88
N GLY A 46 -0.11 -4.01 5.64
CA GLY A 46 -0.03 -5.28 4.90
C GLY A 46 0.83 -6.33 5.58
N ASP A 47 1.94 -5.91 6.21
CA ASP A 47 2.86 -6.80 6.92
C ASP A 47 2.19 -7.49 8.12
N ALA A 48 1.17 -6.88 8.74
CA ALA A 48 0.40 -7.48 9.81
C ALA A 48 -0.36 -8.73 9.36
N PHE A 49 -0.77 -8.80 8.09
CA PHE A 49 -1.45 -9.98 7.55
C PHE A 49 -0.52 -11.19 7.41
N PHE A 50 0.77 -10.96 7.12
CA PHE A 50 1.76 -12.03 7.15
C PHE A 50 2.00 -12.56 8.57
N ALA A 51 1.83 -11.74 9.60
CA ALA A 51 1.95 -12.17 11.00
C ALA A 51 0.79 -13.07 11.46
N PHE A 52 -0.34 -13.14 10.73
CA PHE A 52 -1.42 -14.08 11.01
C PHE A 52 -1.08 -15.53 10.66
N LEU A 53 -0.04 -15.76 9.87
CA LEU A 53 0.44 -17.11 9.56
C LEU A 53 1.14 -17.70 10.78
N ALA A 54 0.40 -18.47 11.59
CA ALA A 54 0.90 -19.03 12.84
C ALA A 54 1.92 -20.16 12.64
N ASN A 55 1.76 -20.94 11.55
CA ASN A 55 2.65 -22.07 11.22
C ASN A 55 2.88 -22.12 9.70
N GLY A 56 4.02 -22.66 9.28
CA GLY A 56 4.34 -22.89 7.87
C GLY A 56 4.64 -21.62 7.07
N ARG A 57 4.85 -20.50 7.74
CA ARG A 57 5.20 -19.24 7.08
C ARG A 57 6.51 -19.37 6.31
N ILE A 58 6.45 -18.95 5.04
CA ILE A 58 7.61 -18.77 4.17
C ILE A 58 7.87 -17.27 4.08
N GLU A 59 9.12 -16.84 4.20
CA GLU A 59 9.43 -15.42 4.04
C GLU A 59 9.05 -14.94 2.63
N PRO A 60 8.33 -13.82 2.49
CA PRO A 60 7.67 -13.41 1.23
C PRO A 60 8.58 -13.27 0.01
N TRP A 61 9.89 -13.10 0.23
CA TRP A 61 10.90 -12.93 -0.82
C TRP A 61 11.63 -14.24 -1.20
N LEU A 62 11.30 -15.35 -0.56
CA LEU A 62 11.88 -16.66 -0.84
C LEU A 62 11.10 -17.40 -1.93
N ALA A 63 11.80 -18.28 -2.64
CA ALA A 63 11.17 -19.19 -3.59
C ALA A 63 10.11 -20.07 -2.90
N GLY A 64 8.97 -20.25 -3.56
CA GLY A 64 7.85 -21.03 -3.03
C GLY A 64 6.85 -20.24 -2.18
N SER A 65 7.06 -18.93 -1.99
CA SER A 65 6.13 -18.08 -1.24
C SER A 65 4.95 -17.54 -2.08
N ASP A 66 4.94 -17.74 -3.38
CA ASP A 66 3.99 -17.08 -4.30
C ASP A 66 2.52 -17.35 -3.97
N GLU A 67 2.16 -18.59 -3.68
CA GLU A 67 0.79 -18.96 -3.29
C GLU A 67 0.40 -18.34 -1.95
N GLN A 68 1.27 -18.41 -0.96
CA GLN A 68 1.10 -17.76 0.35
C GLN A 68 0.94 -16.25 0.18
N ASN A 69 1.82 -15.60 -0.60
CA ASN A 69 1.78 -14.17 -0.82
C ASN A 69 0.48 -13.74 -1.48
N THR A 70 0.00 -14.52 -2.46
CA THR A 70 -1.29 -14.29 -3.12
C THR A 70 -2.43 -14.29 -2.11
N ILE A 71 -2.54 -15.34 -1.29
CA ILE A 71 -3.60 -15.49 -0.28
C ILE A 71 -3.56 -14.33 0.73
N VAL A 72 -2.38 -14.01 1.24
CA VAL A 72 -2.22 -12.94 2.24
C VAL A 72 -2.57 -11.57 1.65
N ILE A 73 -2.14 -11.29 0.42
CA ILE A 73 -2.44 -10.05 -0.28
C ILE A 73 -3.95 -9.93 -0.57
N GLU A 74 -4.61 -11.00 -0.99
CA GLU A 74 -6.06 -11.01 -1.21
C GLU A 74 -6.84 -10.78 0.08
N ALA A 75 -6.44 -11.39 1.19
CA ALA A 75 -7.06 -11.18 2.49
C ALA A 75 -6.94 -9.71 2.96
N ALA A 76 -5.75 -9.13 2.82
CA ALA A 76 -5.50 -7.74 3.15
C ALA A 76 -6.29 -6.78 2.25
N ALA A 77 -6.36 -7.07 0.96
CA ALA A 77 -7.13 -6.30 -0.03
C ALA A 77 -8.64 -6.35 0.27
N ALA A 78 -9.18 -7.52 0.61
CA ALA A 78 -10.59 -7.67 0.99
C ALA A 78 -10.92 -6.85 2.24
N ALA A 79 -10.04 -6.83 3.25
CA ALA A 79 -10.19 -5.99 4.42
C ALA A 79 -10.19 -4.50 4.05
N ALA A 80 -9.22 -4.05 3.25
CA ALA A 80 -9.12 -2.67 2.79
C ALA A 80 -10.36 -2.23 1.99
N GLY A 81 -10.79 -3.06 1.05
CA GLY A 81 -12.00 -2.83 0.27
C GLY A 81 -13.26 -2.72 1.13
N ARG A 82 -13.36 -3.56 2.17
CA ARG A 82 -14.52 -3.52 3.08
C ARG A 82 -14.61 -2.21 3.87
N PHE A 83 -13.47 -1.65 4.32
CA PHE A 83 -13.46 -0.34 4.98
C PHE A 83 -13.82 0.78 4.01
N ALA A 84 -13.25 0.79 2.80
CA ALA A 84 -13.58 1.77 1.77
C ALA A 84 -15.06 1.73 1.39
N LEU A 85 -15.65 0.54 1.16
CA LEU A 85 -17.09 0.37 0.93
C LEU A 85 -17.93 0.81 2.14
N GLY A 86 -17.36 0.80 3.32
CA GLY A 86 -17.99 1.30 4.56
C GLY A 86 -17.88 2.82 4.75
N GLY A 87 -17.31 3.56 3.78
CA GLY A 87 -17.21 5.01 3.79
C GLY A 87 -15.99 5.58 4.51
N TYR A 88 -14.97 4.75 4.79
CA TYR A 88 -13.70 5.23 5.35
C TYR A 88 -12.73 5.66 4.26
N ALA A 89 -11.96 6.72 4.50
CA ALA A 89 -10.74 6.99 3.77
C ALA A 89 -9.70 5.94 4.16
N THR A 90 -9.51 4.94 3.31
CA THR A 90 -8.66 3.78 3.61
C THR A 90 -7.32 3.95 2.94
N VAL A 91 -6.24 3.81 3.70
CA VAL A 91 -4.87 3.81 3.21
C VAL A 91 -4.28 2.43 3.47
N TYR A 92 -3.83 1.77 2.43
CA TYR A 92 -3.09 0.52 2.52
C TYR A 92 -1.59 0.81 2.47
N ASP A 93 -0.86 0.37 3.49
CA ASP A 93 0.60 0.42 3.61
C ASP A 93 1.17 -0.99 3.47
N GLY A 94 1.85 -1.28 2.38
CA GLY A 94 2.44 -2.59 2.18
C GLY A 94 3.11 -2.78 0.83
N VAL A 95 3.69 -3.95 0.63
CA VAL A 95 4.35 -4.31 -0.63
C VAL A 95 3.34 -4.95 -1.57
N VAL A 96 2.75 -4.13 -2.44
CA VAL A 96 1.92 -4.57 -3.57
C VAL A 96 2.60 -4.08 -4.85
N GLY A 97 3.57 -4.83 -5.34
CA GLY A 97 4.24 -4.49 -6.60
C GLY A 97 3.28 -4.59 -7.79
N PRO A 98 3.63 -4.00 -8.96
CA PRO A 98 2.81 -4.07 -10.15
C PRO A 98 2.40 -5.48 -10.57
N TRP A 99 3.19 -6.48 -10.20
CA TRP A 99 2.91 -7.91 -10.43
C TRP A 99 1.76 -8.46 -9.57
N PHE A 100 1.43 -7.83 -8.45
CA PHE A 100 0.30 -8.18 -7.59
C PHE A 100 -0.86 -7.17 -7.67
N LEU A 101 -0.69 -6.04 -8.37
CA LEU A 101 -1.68 -4.96 -8.38
C LEU A 101 -3.06 -5.42 -8.87
N GLU A 102 -3.12 -6.22 -9.92
CA GLU A 102 -4.39 -6.71 -10.45
C GLU A 102 -5.08 -7.68 -9.48
N THR A 103 -4.33 -8.60 -8.87
CA THR A 103 -4.83 -9.52 -7.84
C THR A 103 -5.38 -8.75 -6.64
N PHE A 104 -4.58 -7.83 -6.10
CA PHE A 104 -5.00 -6.95 -5.01
C PHE A 104 -6.28 -6.19 -5.38
N ALA A 105 -6.28 -5.50 -6.52
CA ALA A 105 -7.39 -4.65 -6.92
C ALA A 105 -8.70 -5.43 -7.08
N LYS A 106 -8.68 -6.62 -7.67
CA LYS A 106 -9.84 -7.51 -7.78
C LYS A 106 -10.38 -7.93 -6.41
N ALA A 107 -9.49 -8.29 -5.49
CA ALA A 107 -9.87 -8.76 -4.16
C ALA A 107 -10.50 -7.66 -3.29
N THR A 108 -10.29 -6.36 -3.60
CA THR A 108 -10.94 -5.26 -2.87
C THR A 108 -12.45 -5.19 -3.09
N GLY A 109 -12.97 -5.71 -4.19
CA GLY A 109 -14.36 -5.56 -4.63
C GLY A 109 -14.73 -4.14 -5.11
N LEU A 110 -13.75 -3.25 -5.27
CA LEU A 110 -13.93 -1.88 -5.78
C LEU A 110 -13.81 -1.83 -7.30
N GLU A 111 -14.42 -0.83 -7.93
CA GLU A 111 -14.25 -0.58 -9.37
C GLU A 111 -12.94 0.16 -9.70
N SER A 112 -12.43 0.91 -8.73
CA SER A 112 -11.15 1.61 -8.86
C SER A 112 -10.55 1.87 -7.48
N LEU A 113 -9.24 2.06 -7.44
CA LEU A 113 -8.48 2.50 -6.28
C LEU A 113 -7.42 3.50 -6.73
N GLU A 114 -6.82 4.19 -5.78
CA GLU A 114 -5.65 5.03 -6.03
C GLU A 114 -4.39 4.21 -5.69
N TYR A 115 -3.36 4.29 -6.55
CA TYR A 115 -2.15 3.49 -6.41
C TYR A 115 -0.91 4.33 -6.62
N VAL A 116 0.03 4.28 -5.67
CA VAL A 116 1.30 5.00 -5.77
C VAL A 116 2.46 4.15 -5.28
N ILE A 117 3.52 4.15 -6.06
CA ILE A 117 4.81 3.53 -5.73
C ILE A 117 5.75 4.64 -5.24
N LEU A 118 6.20 4.56 -4.00
CA LEU A 118 7.30 5.35 -3.51
C LEU A 118 8.61 4.64 -3.89
N LEU A 119 9.41 5.27 -4.74
CA LEU A 119 10.64 4.67 -5.27
C LEU A 119 11.84 5.64 -5.10
N PRO A 120 12.27 5.92 -3.85
CA PRO A 120 13.48 6.69 -3.62
C PRO A 120 14.71 5.89 -4.10
N SER A 121 15.91 6.51 -4.05
CA SER A 121 17.13 5.80 -4.42
C SER A 121 17.34 4.53 -3.59
N VAL A 122 17.97 3.53 -4.19
CA VAL A 122 18.24 2.25 -3.51
C VAL A 122 19.13 2.44 -2.27
N GLU A 123 20.06 3.39 -2.31
CA GLU A 123 20.95 3.73 -1.20
C GLU A 123 20.15 4.28 -0.01
N ARG A 124 19.14 5.12 -0.29
CA ARG A 124 18.24 5.64 0.75
C ARG A 124 17.41 4.52 1.36
N CYS A 125 16.89 3.60 0.55
CA CYS A 125 16.13 2.45 1.03
C CYS A 125 16.98 1.58 1.96
N VAL A 126 18.19 1.23 1.54
CA VAL A 126 19.13 0.40 2.32
C VAL A 126 19.49 1.09 3.63
N LYS A 127 19.84 2.37 3.60
CA LYS A 127 20.15 3.15 4.80
C LYS A 127 18.97 3.14 5.78
N GLN A 128 17.75 3.40 5.31
CA GLN A 128 16.57 3.41 6.17
C GLN A 128 16.25 2.05 6.76
N VAL A 129 16.46 0.96 6.02
CA VAL A 129 16.29 -0.40 6.54
C VAL A 129 17.32 -0.71 7.63
N ALA A 130 18.59 -0.31 7.43
CA ALA A 130 19.65 -0.53 8.41
C ALA A 130 19.48 0.27 9.71
N GLU A 131 18.89 1.47 9.61
CA GLU A 131 18.67 2.37 10.76
C GLU A 131 17.39 2.07 11.54
N ARG A 132 16.52 1.16 11.07
CA ARG A 132 15.28 0.80 11.76
C ARG A 132 15.55 0.02 13.05
N ILE A 133 15.16 0.59 14.18
CA ILE A 133 15.19 -0.09 15.48
C ILE A 133 13.89 -0.86 15.66
N GLY A 134 13.98 -2.16 15.99
CA GLY A 134 12.81 -2.98 16.35
C GLY A 134 12.06 -3.64 15.18
N HIS A 135 12.51 -3.51 13.94
CA HIS A 135 11.98 -4.27 12.80
C HIS A 135 12.83 -5.50 12.50
N GLY A 136 12.18 -6.67 12.37
CA GLY A 136 12.87 -7.94 12.08
C GLY A 136 13.47 -8.06 10.68
N PHE A 137 13.18 -7.09 9.76
CA PHE A 137 13.71 -7.10 8.40
C PHE A 137 14.87 -6.12 8.27
N THR A 138 16.09 -6.63 8.08
CA THR A 138 17.33 -5.86 7.91
C THR A 138 18.15 -6.33 6.70
N ASP A 139 17.57 -7.15 5.82
CA ASP A 139 18.28 -7.76 4.68
C ASP A 139 18.50 -6.75 3.55
N GLU A 140 19.75 -6.31 3.40
CA GLU A 140 20.17 -5.39 2.35
C GLU A 140 20.01 -6.01 0.95
N ALA A 141 20.37 -7.29 0.79
CA ALA A 141 20.30 -7.95 -0.52
C ALA A 141 18.85 -8.08 -0.99
N ALA A 142 17.92 -8.46 -0.10
CA ALA A 142 16.50 -8.49 -0.38
C ALA A 142 15.94 -7.09 -0.66
N THR A 143 16.40 -6.05 0.05
CA THR A 143 16.01 -4.65 -0.21
C THR A 143 16.42 -4.22 -1.61
N ARG A 144 17.67 -4.45 -2.01
CA ARG A 144 18.19 -4.11 -3.35
C ARG A 144 17.46 -4.89 -4.45
N LYS A 145 17.21 -6.19 -4.23
CA LYS A 145 16.45 -7.03 -5.16
C LYS A 145 15.05 -6.46 -5.38
N MET A 146 14.32 -6.21 -4.31
CA MET A 146 12.95 -5.69 -4.39
C MET A 146 12.91 -4.29 -5.00
N HIS A 147 13.87 -3.41 -4.68
CA HIS A 147 13.98 -2.10 -5.31
C HIS A 147 14.11 -2.23 -6.83
N LYS A 148 14.99 -3.15 -7.29
CA LYS A 148 15.16 -3.42 -8.71
C LYS A 148 13.88 -3.95 -9.38
N GLU A 149 13.14 -4.84 -8.70
CA GLU A 149 11.86 -5.36 -9.20
C GLU A 149 10.84 -4.23 -9.40
N PHE A 150 10.75 -3.27 -8.47
CA PHE A 150 9.90 -2.09 -8.64
C PHE A 150 10.39 -1.16 -9.75
N ALA A 151 11.70 -0.94 -9.86
CA ALA A 151 12.29 -0.06 -10.89
C ALA A 151 12.11 -0.62 -12.31
N ASP A 152 12.20 -1.94 -12.47
CA ASP A 152 12.06 -2.62 -13.76
C ASP A 152 10.59 -2.91 -14.12
N ALA A 153 9.66 -2.74 -13.20
CA ALA A 153 8.28 -3.11 -13.39
C ALA A 153 7.60 -2.23 -14.46
N ARG A 154 6.81 -2.88 -15.32
CA ARG A 154 6.02 -2.18 -16.34
C ARG A 154 4.73 -1.63 -15.73
N ILE A 155 4.74 -0.34 -15.44
CA ILE A 155 3.57 0.42 -14.98
C ILE A 155 3.62 1.83 -15.55
N ASP A 156 2.47 2.48 -15.66
CA ASP A 156 2.39 3.88 -16.06
C ASP A 156 3.14 4.76 -15.05
N ARG A 157 4.03 5.61 -15.55
CA ARG A 157 4.91 6.49 -14.75
C ARG A 157 4.15 7.42 -13.81
N ARG A 158 2.89 7.74 -14.08
CA ARG A 158 2.05 8.54 -13.18
C ARG A 158 1.85 7.90 -11.80
N HIS A 159 2.00 6.57 -11.70
CA HIS A 159 1.92 5.83 -10.45
C HIS A 159 3.25 5.77 -9.68
N VAL A 160 4.35 6.27 -10.26
CA VAL A 160 5.68 6.17 -9.65
C VAL A 160 6.14 7.53 -9.15
N LEU A 161 6.35 7.63 -7.86
CA LEU A 161 7.03 8.75 -7.23
C LEU A 161 8.50 8.36 -7.04
N ASP A 162 9.29 8.57 -8.10
CA ASP A 162 10.73 8.49 -8.03
C ASP A 162 11.26 9.78 -7.40
N ASP A 163 12.28 9.66 -6.57
CA ASP A 163 12.80 10.77 -5.76
C ASP A 163 11.68 11.57 -5.04
N PRO A 164 10.96 10.93 -4.11
CA PRO A 164 9.76 11.52 -3.52
C PRO A 164 10.04 12.75 -2.65
N GLY A 165 11.29 13.23 -2.59
CA GLY A 165 11.73 14.37 -1.79
C GLY A 165 12.40 13.95 -0.48
N ASP A 166 13.01 14.95 0.20
CA ASP A 166 13.85 14.70 1.38
C ASP A 166 13.05 14.68 2.69
N SER A 167 11.84 15.26 2.71
CA SER A 167 10.99 15.30 3.88
C SER A 167 9.68 14.54 3.69
N VAL A 168 9.12 14.04 4.79
CA VAL A 168 7.80 13.38 4.79
C VAL A 168 6.73 14.32 4.25
N ASP A 169 6.74 15.58 4.66
CA ASP A 169 5.75 16.59 4.25
C ASP A 169 5.77 16.78 2.73
N SER A 170 6.98 16.90 2.12
CA SER A 170 7.12 16.99 0.67
C SER A 170 6.53 15.80 -0.07
N VAL A 171 6.73 14.57 0.45
CA VAL A 171 6.13 13.36 -0.14
C VAL A 171 4.62 13.37 -0.01
N VAL A 172 4.10 13.74 1.16
CA VAL A 172 2.65 13.83 1.43
C VAL A 172 2.00 14.86 0.52
N ASP A 173 2.60 16.03 0.34
CA ASP A 173 2.11 17.07 -0.56
C ASP A 173 2.04 16.58 -2.01
N ARG A 174 3.06 15.87 -2.48
CA ARG A 174 3.10 15.31 -3.83
C ARG A 174 2.03 14.23 -4.04
N VAL A 175 1.86 13.33 -3.07
CA VAL A 175 0.81 12.30 -3.09
C VAL A 175 -0.56 12.96 -3.10
N SER A 176 -0.79 13.94 -2.22
CA SER A 176 -2.06 14.67 -2.12
C SER A 176 -2.39 15.44 -3.39
N ALA A 177 -1.40 16.10 -3.99
CA ALA A 177 -1.57 16.80 -5.25
C ALA A 177 -1.91 15.83 -6.40
N ALA A 178 -1.26 14.67 -6.47
CA ALA A 178 -1.53 13.65 -7.48
C ALA A 178 -2.93 13.03 -7.30
N LEU A 179 -3.36 12.80 -6.05
CA LEU A 179 -4.73 12.37 -5.72
C LEU A 179 -5.75 13.41 -6.20
N GLY A 180 -5.51 14.69 -5.90
CA GLY A 180 -6.42 15.79 -6.29
C GLY A 180 -6.57 15.93 -7.80
N ARG A 181 -5.56 15.57 -8.59
CA ARG A 181 -5.62 15.55 -10.07
C ARG A 181 -6.20 14.25 -10.64
N GLY A 182 -6.38 13.19 -9.80
CA GLY A 182 -6.82 11.87 -10.26
C GLY A 182 -5.73 11.08 -11.00
N ASP A 183 -4.46 11.48 -10.89
CA ASP A 183 -3.33 10.85 -11.58
C ASP A 183 -3.08 9.43 -11.09
N LEU A 184 -3.41 9.13 -9.81
CA LEU A 184 -3.14 7.85 -9.17
C LEU A 184 -4.22 6.80 -9.40
N ARG A 185 -5.29 7.15 -10.13
CA ARG A 185 -6.42 6.24 -10.32
C ARG A 185 -6.05 5.02 -11.13
N TYR A 186 -6.26 3.84 -10.54
CA TYR A 186 -6.19 2.54 -11.17
C TYR A 186 -7.61 1.95 -11.28
N ARG A 187 -8.02 1.59 -12.49
CA ARG A 187 -9.32 0.93 -12.75
C ARG A 187 -9.15 -0.58 -12.72
N VAL A 188 -9.98 -1.25 -11.94
CA VAL A 188 -9.99 -2.71 -11.86
C VAL A 188 -10.53 -3.28 -13.16
N ARG A 189 -9.79 -4.18 -13.78
CA ARG A 189 -10.26 -4.87 -14.99
C ARG A 189 -11.29 -5.91 -14.57
N ARG A 190 -12.53 -5.75 -15.02
CA ARG A 190 -13.55 -6.80 -14.90
C ARG A 190 -13.18 -7.90 -15.89
N THR A 191 -13.03 -9.12 -15.42
CA THR A 191 -13.06 -10.31 -16.27
C THR A 191 -14.52 -10.60 -16.54
N ASP A 192 -14.94 -10.50 -17.80
CA ASP A 192 -16.25 -10.95 -18.27
C ASP A 192 -16.37 -12.47 -18.11
#